data_ebafb433a12f6f6d2e1aeb34cad2c870
#
_entry.id   ebafb433a12f6f6d2e1aeb34cad2c870
#
_cell.length_a   1.000
_cell.length_b   1.000
_cell.length_c   1.000
_cell.angle_alpha   90.00
_cell.angle_beta   90.00
_cell.angle_gamma   90.00
#
_symmetry.space_group_name_H-M   'P 1'
#
loop_
_entity.id
_entity.type
_entity.pdbx_description
1 polymer ?
#
loop_
_entity_poly.entity_id
_entity_poly.type
_entity_poly.pdbx_seq_one_letter_code
_entity_poly.pdbx_strand_id
1 'polypeptide(L)'
;MEYTTINPATEEELYTYHQTTDNEIEQILDESQTSFRSWRNHSFNFRAEKLFKIASLLRKNKYALCNAMAIEMGKPIAQGLTEIEKCAVVCDYYAENSEKFLSDKHIRTERTSSYVSFQPIGPILAIMPWNFPFWQVFRFAAPNVMLGNSVILKHAPNVSKCSILIENLFKEADFPSNLFSNLLISSENVPAIVSKIIPDKRISGVTLTGSAIAGSFVASLAGKYLKKSVLELGGSDAYVILKDADLNLAVPQCVTSRMNNTGQTCIAAKRFIVDETIADEFIELYIDESKKYIPGDPLNEYVNMGPMARRDLQLNVHNQVLLSIKEGAKLELGGQIPERKGFFYPPTVLTNIKSDSLVFNEEIFGPVASIITFNNENEAIQLANSTDFGLGAAIFTQDIEKGNLIAKEKLEAGSCFVNEFVKSDPRLPFGGIKSSGFGRELSELGIREFANIKTVVVK
;
A
#
# COMPACT_ATOMS: atom_id res chain seq x y z
N MET A 1 -9.92 -11.19 25.34
CA MET A 1 -9.33 -12.15 24.38
C MET A 1 -7.90 -11.70 24.10
N GLU A 2 -6.98 -12.62 23.90
CA GLU A 2 -5.56 -12.35 23.65
C GLU A 2 -5.14 -12.94 22.31
N TYR A 3 -4.08 -12.38 21.71
CA TYR A 3 -3.41 -12.93 20.54
C TYR A 3 -1.92 -12.60 20.58
N THR A 4 -1.12 -13.44 19.95
CA THR A 4 0.36 -13.35 20.00
C THR A 4 0.91 -13.09 18.60
N THR A 5 1.90 -12.21 18.50
CA THR A 5 2.68 -12.00 17.27
C THR A 5 3.85 -12.95 17.21
N ILE A 6 4.30 -13.32 16.00
CA ILE A 6 5.35 -14.29 15.75
C ILE A 6 6.43 -13.63 14.89
N ASN A 7 7.69 -13.86 15.23
CA ASN A 7 8.82 -13.46 14.40
C ASN A 7 8.91 -14.37 13.15
N PRO A 8 8.73 -13.84 11.95
CA PRO A 8 8.71 -14.66 10.74
C PRO A 8 10.08 -15.25 10.36
N ALA A 9 11.19 -14.73 10.90
CA ALA A 9 12.53 -15.25 10.65
C ALA A 9 12.91 -16.38 11.60
N THR A 10 12.40 -16.36 12.85
CA THR A 10 12.78 -17.33 13.89
C THR A 10 11.63 -18.23 14.34
N GLU A 11 10.39 -17.94 13.95
CA GLU A 11 9.15 -18.61 14.37
C GLU A 11 8.90 -18.54 15.90
N GLU A 12 9.53 -17.58 16.56
CA GLU A 12 9.38 -17.38 18.00
C GLU A 12 8.21 -16.43 18.28
N GLU A 13 7.50 -16.71 19.37
CA GLU A 13 6.51 -15.79 19.90
C GLU A 13 7.18 -14.50 20.40
N LEU A 14 6.61 -13.34 20.04
CA LEU A 14 7.15 -12.03 20.38
C LEU A 14 6.40 -11.40 21.55
N TYR A 15 5.16 -11.01 21.30
CA TYR A 15 4.35 -10.25 22.24
C TYR A 15 2.92 -10.77 22.24
N THR A 16 2.32 -10.87 23.44
CA THR A 16 0.90 -11.14 23.62
C THR A 16 0.16 -9.84 23.87
N TYR A 17 -0.91 -9.61 23.13
CA TYR A 17 -1.74 -8.41 23.20
C TYR A 17 -3.14 -8.75 23.68
N HIS A 18 -3.66 -7.90 24.57
CA HIS A 18 -5.09 -7.90 24.90
C HIS A 18 -5.87 -7.17 23.78
N GLN A 19 -6.92 -7.82 23.33
CA GLN A 19 -7.83 -7.19 22.36
C GLN A 19 -8.57 -6.03 23.01
N THR A 20 -8.70 -4.91 22.27
CA THR A 20 -9.57 -3.79 22.66
C THR A 20 -10.98 -4.27 22.90
N THR A 21 -11.52 -4.02 24.09
CA THR A 21 -12.87 -4.42 24.51
C THR A 21 -13.95 -3.57 23.87
N ASP A 22 -15.18 -4.06 23.86
CA ASP A 22 -16.33 -3.29 23.34
C ASP A 22 -16.49 -1.95 24.11
N ASN A 23 -16.26 -1.91 25.43
CA ASN A 23 -16.31 -0.65 26.22
C ASN A 23 -15.22 0.33 25.83
N GLU A 24 -13.98 -0.15 25.61
CA GLU A 24 -12.88 0.70 25.13
C GLU A 24 -13.16 1.22 23.71
N ILE A 25 -13.75 0.40 22.83
CA ILE A 25 -14.17 0.85 21.49
C ILE A 25 -15.18 1.98 21.60
N GLU A 26 -16.22 1.83 22.45
CA GLU A 26 -17.22 2.88 22.68
C GLU A 26 -16.59 4.17 23.18
N GLN A 27 -15.68 4.08 24.14
CA GLN A 27 -14.92 5.23 24.64
C GLN A 27 -14.10 5.90 23.54
N ILE A 28 -13.34 5.12 22.74
CA ILE A 28 -12.53 5.62 21.63
C ILE A 28 -13.39 6.36 20.59
N LEU A 29 -14.58 5.82 20.26
CA LEU A 29 -15.49 6.46 19.32
C LEU A 29 -15.99 7.82 19.84
N ASP A 30 -16.36 7.92 21.12
CA ASP A 30 -16.83 9.18 21.73
C ASP A 30 -15.72 10.22 21.83
N GLU A 31 -14.53 9.80 22.28
CA GLU A 31 -13.39 10.67 22.45
C GLU A 31 -12.82 11.14 21.10
N SER A 32 -12.78 10.27 20.08
CA SER A 32 -12.40 10.64 18.72
C SER A 32 -13.34 11.69 18.10
N GLN A 33 -14.63 11.57 18.35
CA GLN A 33 -15.64 12.56 17.93
C GLN A 33 -15.45 13.90 18.65
N THR A 34 -15.12 13.85 19.95
CA THR A 34 -14.85 15.05 20.75
C THR A 34 -13.59 15.75 20.28
N SER A 35 -12.50 15.00 20.07
CA SER A 35 -11.23 15.52 19.57
C SER A 35 -11.35 16.11 18.17
N PHE A 36 -12.13 15.47 17.29
CA PHE A 36 -12.47 16.02 15.97
C PHE A 36 -13.12 17.40 16.07
N ARG A 37 -14.12 17.56 16.95
CA ARG A 37 -14.83 18.86 17.11
C ARG A 37 -13.91 20.00 17.52
N SER A 38 -12.91 19.72 18.33
CA SER A 38 -11.87 20.68 18.70
C SER A 38 -10.88 20.90 17.56
N TRP A 39 -10.31 19.80 17.04
CA TRP A 39 -9.23 19.80 16.07
C TRP A 39 -9.57 20.53 14.76
N ARG A 40 -10.77 20.37 14.25
CA ARG A 40 -11.22 21.01 13.01
C ARG A 40 -11.18 22.54 13.06
N ASN A 41 -11.16 23.14 14.25
CA ASN A 41 -11.17 24.59 14.44
C ASN A 41 -9.76 25.19 14.57
N HIS A 42 -8.70 24.36 14.64
CA HIS A 42 -7.33 24.85 14.65
C HIS A 42 -6.88 25.30 13.25
N SER A 43 -5.98 26.29 13.20
CA SER A 43 -5.40 26.79 11.96
C SER A 43 -4.55 25.73 11.26
N PHE A 44 -4.32 25.90 9.96
CA PHE A 44 -3.39 25.04 9.19
C PHE A 44 -1.99 25.06 9.80
N ASN A 45 -1.49 26.22 10.19
CA ASN A 45 -0.16 26.36 10.83
C ASN A 45 -0.05 25.54 12.11
N PHE A 46 -1.08 25.57 12.97
CA PHE A 46 -1.07 24.77 14.20
C PHE A 46 -1.04 23.26 13.91
N ARG A 47 -1.85 22.80 12.95
CA ARG A 47 -1.87 21.38 12.55
C ARG A 47 -0.55 20.98 11.88
N ALA A 48 0.03 21.85 11.04
CA ALA A 48 1.31 21.64 10.38
C ALA A 48 2.47 21.49 11.36
N GLU A 49 2.52 22.34 12.41
CA GLU A 49 3.53 22.25 13.48
C GLU A 49 3.56 20.87 14.12
N LYS A 50 2.37 20.30 14.43
CA LYS A 50 2.26 18.97 15.00
C LYS A 50 2.71 17.88 14.02
N LEU A 51 2.39 18.02 12.73
CA LEU A 51 2.78 17.06 11.71
C LEU A 51 4.30 17.11 11.41
N PHE A 52 4.93 18.29 11.40
CA PHE A 52 6.39 18.43 11.36
C PHE A 52 7.07 17.76 12.55
N LYS A 53 6.46 17.84 13.73
CA LYS A 53 6.96 17.13 14.91
C LYS A 53 6.92 15.62 14.74
N ILE A 54 5.86 15.07 14.13
CA ILE A 54 5.81 13.64 13.75
C ILE A 54 6.95 13.30 12.79
N ALA A 55 7.18 14.08 11.74
CA ALA A 55 8.28 13.83 10.79
C ALA A 55 9.65 13.80 11.50
N SER A 56 9.87 14.73 12.43
CA SER A 56 11.08 14.76 13.26
C SER A 56 11.21 13.52 14.15
N LEU A 57 10.12 13.10 14.80
CA LEU A 57 10.09 11.90 15.66
C LEU A 57 10.30 10.61 14.87
N LEU A 58 9.75 10.48 13.67
CA LEU A 58 10.00 9.37 12.76
C LEU A 58 11.50 9.24 12.46
N ARG A 59 12.16 10.33 12.06
CA ARG A 59 13.61 10.35 11.78
C ARG A 59 14.44 10.06 13.02
N LYS A 60 14.08 10.63 14.17
CA LYS A 60 14.77 10.42 15.46
C LYS A 60 14.72 8.94 15.89
N ASN A 61 13.56 8.31 15.75
CA ASN A 61 13.31 6.95 16.25
C ASN A 61 13.49 5.87 15.17
N LYS A 62 13.99 6.20 13.97
CA LYS A 62 13.98 5.33 12.78
C LYS A 62 14.47 3.91 13.02
N TYR A 63 15.56 3.71 13.76
CA TYR A 63 16.10 2.37 14.03
C TYR A 63 15.19 1.51 14.90
N ALA A 64 14.56 2.10 15.93
CA ALA A 64 13.61 1.38 16.77
C ALA A 64 12.34 0.97 16.00
N LEU A 65 11.86 1.87 15.10
CA LEU A 65 10.72 1.62 14.24
C LEU A 65 11.03 0.54 13.19
N CYS A 66 12.22 0.59 12.59
CA CYS A 66 12.67 -0.44 11.63
C CYS A 66 12.84 -1.80 12.28
N ASN A 67 13.36 -1.85 13.51
CA ASN A 67 13.49 -3.09 14.27
C ASN A 67 12.10 -3.74 14.49
N ALA A 68 11.09 -2.95 14.88
CA ALA A 68 9.73 -3.47 15.02
C ALA A 68 9.21 -4.09 13.71
N MET A 69 9.43 -3.44 12.56
CA MET A 69 9.05 -3.99 11.25
C MET A 69 9.81 -5.29 10.93
N ALA A 70 11.12 -5.33 11.21
CA ALA A 70 11.94 -6.49 10.93
C ALA A 70 11.48 -7.72 11.73
N ILE A 71 11.19 -7.56 13.04
CA ILE A 71 10.80 -8.67 13.89
C ILE A 71 9.33 -9.10 13.73
N GLU A 72 8.39 -8.18 13.39
CA GLU A 72 6.98 -8.51 13.28
C GLU A 72 6.55 -8.97 11.87
N MET A 73 7.25 -8.51 10.80
CA MET A 73 6.84 -8.87 9.44
C MET A 73 8.01 -9.20 8.50
N GLY A 74 9.25 -9.24 9.01
CA GLY A 74 10.41 -9.71 8.25
C GLY A 74 11.01 -8.68 7.27
N LYS A 75 10.68 -7.40 7.37
CA LYS A 75 11.23 -6.38 6.48
C LYS A 75 12.73 -6.13 6.76
N PRO A 76 13.63 -6.23 5.76
CA PRO A 76 15.02 -5.88 5.94
C PRO A 76 15.20 -4.44 6.47
N ILE A 77 16.12 -4.25 7.42
CA ILE A 77 16.38 -2.95 8.07
C ILE A 77 16.58 -1.82 7.07
N ALA A 78 17.35 -2.04 6.01
CA ALA A 78 17.61 -1.03 4.97
C ALA A 78 16.31 -0.58 4.28
N GLN A 79 15.38 -1.50 4.00
CA GLN A 79 14.07 -1.18 3.43
C GLN A 79 13.17 -0.51 4.46
N GLY A 80 13.27 -0.89 5.73
CA GLY A 80 12.59 -0.23 6.84
C GLY A 80 13.00 1.23 6.99
N LEU A 81 14.29 1.55 6.92
CA LEU A 81 14.81 2.92 6.96
C LEU A 81 14.23 3.78 5.82
N THR A 82 14.14 3.21 4.61
CA THR A 82 13.54 3.87 3.46
C THR A 82 12.04 4.13 3.67
N GLU A 83 11.31 3.18 4.27
CA GLU A 83 9.88 3.35 4.60
C GLU A 83 9.67 4.46 5.62
N ILE A 84 10.46 4.50 6.70
CA ILE A 84 10.33 5.53 7.74
C ILE A 84 10.65 6.92 7.18
N GLU A 85 11.70 7.07 6.38
CA GLU A 85 11.99 8.36 5.74
C GLU A 85 10.86 8.79 4.80
N LYS A 86 10.28 7.87 4.04
CA LYS A 86 9.11 8.14 3.20
C LYS A 86 7.91 8.61 4.01
N CYS A 87 7.69 8.05 5.21
CA CYS A 87 6.64 8.52 6.13
C CYS A 87 6.92 9.93 6.65
N ALA A 88 8.17 10.26 6.96
CA ALA A 88 8.54 11.61 7.37
C ALA A 88 8.34 12.63 6.22
N VAL A 89 8.75 12.28 5.01
CA VAL A 89 8.57 13.12 3.81
C VAL A 89 7.10 13.39 3.50
N VAL A 90 6.19 12.42 3.64
CA VAL A 90 4.76 12.67 3.41
C VAL A 90 4.15 13.57 4.49
N CYS A 91 4.62 13.46 5.73
CA CYS A 91 4.22 14.39 6.81
C CYS A 91 4.68 15.82 6.49
N ASP A 92 5.95 16.01 6.13
CA ASP A 92 6.48 17.32 5.74
C ASP A 92 5.69 17.90 4.55
N TYR A 93 5.48 17.09 3.50
CA TYR A 93 4.76 17.51 2.30
C TYR A 93 3.34 18.03 2.58
N TYR A 94 2.56 17.32 3.41
CA TYR A 94 1.22 17.78 3.74
C TYR A 94 1.22 18.91 4.75
N ALA A 95 2.18 19.00 5.67
CA ALA A 95 2.34 20.15 6.54
C ALA A 95 2.58 21.45 5.74
N GLU A 96 3.39 21.38 4.69
CA GLU A 96 3.73 22.52 3.83
C GLU A 96 2.62 22.92 2.84
N ASN A 97 1.85 21.95 2.32
CA ASN A 97 1.01 22.18 1.15
C ASN A 97 -0.49 22.15 1.41
N SER A 98 -0.95 21.67 2.59
CA SER A 98 -2.38 21.43 2.85
C SER A 98 -3.22 22.70 2.80
N GLU A 99 -2.71 23.84 3.28
CA GLU A 99 -3.42 25.12 3.22
C GLU A 99 -3.75 25.49 1.77
N LYS A 100 -2.77 25.36 0.86
CA LYS A 100 -2.95 25.60 -0.58
C LYS A 100 -3.97 24.63 -1.18
N PHE A 101 -3.90 23.36 -0.84
CA PHE A 101 -4.80 22.33 -1.40
C PHE A 101 -6.24 22.46 -0.92
N LEU A 102 -6.44 23.01 0.27
CA LEU A 102 -7.75 23.17 0.93
C LEU A 102 -8.28 24.60 0.93
N SER A 103 -7.56 25.53 0.29
CA SER A 103 -8.03 26.91 0.11
C SER A 103 -9.33 26.97 -0.68
N ASP A 104 -10.20 27.92 -0.36
CA ASP A 104 -11.45 28.13 -1.07
C ASP A 104 -11.20 28.43 -2.56
N LYS A 105 -11.93 27.74 -3.43
CA LYS A 105 -11.87 27.94 -4.89
C LYS A 105 -12.99 28.89 -5.32
N HIS A 106 -12.65 30.16 -5.53
CA HIS A 106 -13.61 31.14 -6.02
C HIS A 106 -13.99 30.90 -7.48
N ILE A 107 -15.29 30.94 -7.75
CA ILE A 107 -15.88 30.72 -9.06
C ILE A 107 -16.73 31.95 -9.42
N ARG A 108 -16.49 32.54 -10.58
CA ARG A 108 -17.27 33.69 -11.04
C ARG A 108 -18.68 33.26 -11.46
N THR A 109 -19.66 33.86 -10.80
CA THR A 109 -21.10 33.72 -11.12
C THR A 109 -21.76 35.08 -11.10
N GLU A 110 -23.10 35.14 -11.26
CA GLU A 110 -23.90 36.38 -11.17
C GLU A 110 -24.14 36.84 -9.72
N ARG A 111 -23.54 36.18 -8.75
CA ARG A 111 -23.66 36.46 -7.31
C ARG A 111 -22.50 37.30 -6.81
N THR A 112 -22.68 37.91 -5.64
CA THR A 112 -21.64 38.71 -4.98
C THR A 112 -20.36 37.88 -4.74
N SER A 113 -20.54 36.65 -4.30
CA SER A 113 -19.43 35.67 -4.11
C SER A 113 -19.94 34.25 -4.27
N SER A 114 -19.16 33.41 -4.96
CA SER A 114 -19.40 31.98 -5.05
C SER A 114 -18.08 31.24 -4.95
N TYR A 115 -18.00 30.23 -4.09
CA TYR A 115 -16.78 29.47 -3.90
C TYR A 115 -17.07 28.04 -3.45
N VAL A 116 -16.08 27.15 -3.67
CA VAL A 116 -16.03 25.80 -3.15
C VAL A 116 -15.07 25.77 -1.95
N SER A 117 -15.56 25.28 -0.83
CA SER A 117 -14.80 25.13 0.42
C SER A 117 -14.63 23.65 0.78
N PHE A 118 -13.49 23.27 1.33
CA PHE A 118 -13.15 21.89 1.71
C PHE A 118 -13.16 21.75 3.23
N GLN A 119 -14.14 21.05 3.77
CA GLN A 119 -14.35 20.92 5.21
C GLN A 119 -14.16 19.48 5.68
N PRO A 120 -13.54 19.23 6.86
CA PRO A 120 -13.41 17.87 7.39
C PRO A 120 -14.79 17.30 7.74
N ILE A 121 -14.91 15.97 7.61
CA ILE A 121 -16.19 15.27 7.79
C ILE A 121 -16.33 14.58 9.16
N GLY A 122 -15.24 14.22 9.82
CA GLY A 122 -15.28 13.56 11.13
C GLY A 122 -14.26 12.45 11.32
N PRO A 123 -14.49 11.55 12.29
CA PRO A 123 -13.67 10.38 12.51
C PRO A 123 -13.72 9.42 11.30
N ILE A 124 -12.54 8.98 10.85
CA ILE A 124 -12.37 8.02 9.75
C ILE A 124 -11.80 6.72 10.30
N LEU A 125 -12.47 5.61 10.03
CA LEU A 125 -11.93 4.26 10.31
C LEU A 125 -10.91 3.89 9.24
N ALA A 126 -9.67 3.62 9.66
CA ALA A 126 -8.58 3.19 8.79
C ALA A 126 -8.24 1.72 9.05
N ILE A 127 -8.43 0.86 8.06
CA ILE A 127 -8.12 -0.58 8.12
C ILE A 127 -6.87 -0.80 7.28
N MET A 128 -5.71 -1.07 7.94
CA MET A 128 -4.40 -1.06 7.29
C MET A 128 -3.71 -2.41 7.35
N PRO A 129 -2.97 -2.79 6.29
CA PRO A 129 -2.30 -4.07 6.16
C PRO A 129 -0.89 -4.04 6.79
N TRP A 130 -0.27 -5.20 6.86
CA TRP A 130 1.02 -5.45 7.51
C TRP A 130 2.26 -5.19 6.63
N ASN A 131 2.12 -5.08 5.31
CA ASN A 131 3.27 -5.14 4.39
C ASN A 131 4.14 -3.87 4.35
N PHE A 132 3.55 -2.71 4.61
CA PHE A 132 4.24 -1.44 4.87
C PHE A 132 3.60 -0.80 6.11
N PRO A 133 3.97 -1.28 7.33
CA PRO A 133 3.21 -0.98 8.55
C PRO A 133 3.10 0.50 8.86
N PHE A 134 4.12 1.30 8.57
CA PHE A 134 4.11 2.74 8.78
C PHE A 134 3.59 3.49 7.56
N TRP A 135 4.07 3.15 6.36
CA TRP A 135 3.72 3.89 5.15
C TRP A 135 2.21 3.88 4.86
N GLN A 136 1.55 2.72 4.97
CA GLN A 136 0.11 2.61 4.72
C GLN A 136 -0.69 3.51 5.67
N VAL A 137 -0.25 3.64 6.92
CA VAL A 137 -0.91 4.50 7.90
C VAL A 137 -0.62 5.98 7.63
N PHE A 138 0.65 6.38 7.46
CA PHE A 138 0.99 7.79 7.27
C PHE A 138 0.53 8.36 5.94
N ARG A 139 0.50 7.54 4.88
CA ARG A 139 -0.05 7.91 3.57
C ARG A 139 -1.51 8.39 3.66
N PHE A 140 -2.29 7.76 4.52
CA PHE A 140 -3.68 8.13 4.82
C PHE A 140 -3.78 9.18 5.93
N ALA A 141 -3.09 8.98 7.07
CA ALA A 141 -3.29 9.80 8.28
C ALA A 141 -2.79 11.24 8.10
N ALA A 142 -1.61 11.45 7.47
CA ALA A 142 -1.04 12.78 7.30
C ALA A 142 -2.00 13.76 6.59
N PRO A 143 -2.57 13.47 5.41
CA PRO A 143 -3.54 14.35 4.77
C PRO A 143 -4.83 14.51 5.59
N ASN A 144 -5.30 13.47 6.27
CA ASN A 144 -6.56 13.53 7.01
C ASN A 144 -6.47 14.37 8.27
N VAL A 145 -5.38 14.29 9.04
CA VAL A 145 -5.20 15.18 10.21
C VAL A 145 -4.97 16.63 9.76
N MET A 146 -4.32 16.86 8.62
CA MET A 146 -4.19 18.22 8.06
C MET A 146 -5.51 18.78 7.54
N LEU A 147 -6.38 17.95 6.96
CA LEU A 147 -7.75 18.34 6.60
C LEU A 147 -8.57 18.72 7.84
N GLY A 148 -8.30 18.07 8.99
CA GLY A 148 -8.99 18.30 10.26
C GLY A 148 -9.87 17.14 10.72
N ASN A 149 -9.76 15.96 10.08
CA ASN A 149 -10.41 14.73 10.51
C ASN A 149 -9.66 14.10 11.71
N SER A 150 -10.32 13.21 12.44
CA SER A 150 -9.67 12.27 13.36
C SER A 150 -9.58 10.88 12.76
N VAL A 151 -8.70 10.04 13.28
CA VAL A 151 -8.37 8.74 12.75
C VAL A 151 -8.53 7.66 13.81
N ILE A 152 -9.23 6.59 13.47
CA ILE A 152 -9.29 5.37 14.27
C ILE A 152 -8.65 4.26 13.43
N LEU A 153 -7.45 3.83 13.85
CA LEU A 153 -6.67 2.82 13.16
C LEU A 153 -7.07 1.42 13.63
N LYS A 154 -7.39 0.53 12.71
CA LYS A 154 -7.38 -0.92 12.89
C LYS A 154 -6.26 -1.50 12.04
N HIS A 155 -5.12 -1.76 12.64
CA HIS A 155 -3.99 -2.34 11.92
C HIS A 155 -4.07 -3.87 11.82
N ALA A 156 -3.25 -4.47 10.92
CA ALA A 156 -3.10 -5.93 10.88
C ALA A 156 -2.51 -6.45 12.21
N PRO A 157 -3.07 -7.53 12.79
CA PRO A 157 -2.68 -7.97 14.14
C PRO A 157 -1.24 -8.50 14.23
N ASN A 158 -0.66 -8.98 13.14
CA ASN A 158 0.73 -9.43 13.13
C ASN A 158 1.77 -8.29 13.20
N VAL A 159 1.36 -7.02 13.14
CA VAL A 159 2.22 -5.83 13.29
C VAL A 159 1.71 -4.89 14.38
N SER A 160 1.22 -5.45 15.48
CA SER A 160 0.62 -4.71 16.58
C SER A 160 1.62 -3.80 17.31
N LYS A 161 2.88 -4.19 17.42
CA LYS A 161 3.93 -3.31 17.98
C LYS A 161 4.12 -2.07 17.11
N CYS A 162 4.14 -2.25 15.78
CA CYS A 162 4.21 -1.12 14.85
C CYS A 162 3.02 -0.16 15.05
N SER A 163 1.79 -0.68 15.19
CA SER A 163 0.60 0.17 15.39
C SER A 163 0.63 0.96 16.70
N ILE A 164 1.11 0.36 17.78
CA ILE A 164 1.30 1.04 19.08
C ILE A 164 2.37 2.12 18.97
N LEU A 165 3.47 1.85 18.27
CA LEU A 165 4.53 2.84 18.04
C LEU A 165 4.01 4.04 17.23
N ILE A 166 3.15 3.80 16.23
CA ILE A 166 2.51 4.88 15.48
C ILE A 166 1.64 5.74 16.40
N GLU A 167 0.77 5.15 17.21
CA GLU A 167 -0.06 5.89 18.16
C GLU A 167 0.79 6.72 19.13
N ASN A 168 1.91 6.16 19.61
CA ASN A 168 2.83 6.87 20.48
C ASN A 168 3.48 8.09 19.80
N LEU A 169 3.80 8.02 18.51
CA LEU A 169 4.31 9.17 17.75
C LEU A 169 3.30 10.34 17.76
N PHE A 170 2.00 10.06 17.60
CA PHE A 170 0.97 11.11 17.72
C PHE A 170 0.87 11.69 19.13
N LYS A 171 0.97 10.85 20.16
CA LYS A 171 1.01 11.31 21.58
C LYS A 171 2.24 12.17 21.86
N GLU A 172 3.43 11.73 21.44
CA GLU A 172 4.69 12.47 21.61
C GLU A 172 4.75 13.78 20.80
N ALA A 173 3.99 13.86 19.71
CA ALA A 173 3.85 15.06 18.90
C ALA A 173 2.80 16.05 19.48
N ASP A 174 2.25 15.79 20.67
CA ASP A 174 1.24 16.59 21.35
C ASP A 174 -0.04 16.80 20.53
N PHE A 175 -0.47 15.78 19.78
CA PHE A 175 -1.83 15.77 19.23
C PHE A 175 -2.85 15.61 20.38
N PRO A 176 -4.06 16.17 20.25
CA PRO A 176 -5.12 15.91 21.23
C PRO A 176 -5.35 14.41 21.44
N SER A 177 -5.65 14.03 22.69
CA SER A 177 -5.97 12.64 23.02
C SER A 177 -7.08 12.12 22.09
N ASN A 178 -6.89 10.89 21.58
CA ASN A 178 -7.84 10.23 20.69
C ASN A 178 -8.19 10.99 19.39
N LEU A 179 -7.34 11.93 18.95
CA LEU A 179 -7.37 12.39 17.57
C LEU A 179 -6.88 11.30 16.62
N PHE A 180 -5.88 10.53 17.07
CA PHE A 180 -5.44 9.28 16.47
C PHE A 180 -5.50 8.19 17.54
N SER A 181 -6.31 7.17 17.30
CA SER A 181 -6.49 6.03 18.21
C SER A 181 -6.21 4.73 17.50
N ASN A 182 -5.67 3.74 18.22
CA ASN A 182 -5.36 2.41 17.69
C ASN A 182 -6.23 1.34 18.34
N LEU A 183 -6.85 0.49 17.51
CA LEU A 183 -7.65 -0.67 17.94
C LEU A 183 -6.83 -1.94 17.74
N LEU A 184 -6.55 -2.65 18.81
CA LEU A 184 -5.93 -3.97 18.79
C LEU A 184 -7.02 -5.04 18.67
N ILE A 185 -7.10 -5.69 17.50
CA ILE A 185 -8.17 -6.66 17.20
C ILE A 185 -7.54 -7.91 16.59
N SER A 186 -7.82 -9.08 17.16
CA SER A 186 -7.38 -10.37 16.61
C SER A 186 -8.02 -10.64 15.23
N SER A 187 -7.35 -11.40 14.38
CA SER A 187 -7.81 -11.68 13.01
C SER A 187 -9.24 -12.21 12.95
N GLU A 188 -9.60 -13.08 13.88
CA GLU A 188 -10.90 -13.74 13.95
C GLU A 188 -12.06 -12.77 14.22
N ASN A 189 -11.79 -11.70 14.99
CA ASN A 189 -12.81 -10.75 15.42
C ASN A 189 -12.96 -9.55 14.49
N VAL A 190 -12.06 -9.37 13.52
CA VAL A 190 -12.08 -8.22 12.59
C VAL A 190 -13.45 -8.07 11.90
N PRO A 191 -14.04 -9.12 11.28
CA PRO A 191 -15.31 -8.95 10.57
C PRO A 191 -16.44 -8.49 11.50
N ALA A 192 -16.52 -9.06 12.70
CA ALA A 192 -17.58 -8.72 13.67
C ALA A 192 -17.44 -7.28 14.18
N ILE A 193 -16.24 -6.86 14.55
CA ILE A 193 -15.97 -5.51 15.09
C ILE A 193 -16.14 -4.44 14.02
N VAL A 194 -15.60 -4.67 12.81
CA VAL A 194 -15.76 -3.73 11.69
C VAL A 194 -17.22 -3.56 11.30
N SER A 195 -18.02 -4.67 11.38
CA SER A 195 -19.48 -4.63 11.15
C SER A 195 -20.24 -3.82 12.20
N LYS A 196 -19.70 -3.64 13.42
CA LYS A 196 -20.26 -2.77 14.46
C LYS A 196 -19.84 -1.31 14.27
N ILE A 197 -18.56 -1.05 13.91
CA ILE A 197 -17.99 0.29 13.87
C ILE A 197 -18.43 1.06 12.62
N ILE A 198 -18.46 0.47 11.43
CA ILE A 198 -18.81 1.17 10.19
C ILE A 198 -20.22 1.79 10.24
N PRO A 199 -21.27 1.11 10.77
CA PRO A 199 -22.62 1.68 10.91
C PRO A 199 -22.72 2.83 11.90
N ASP A 200 -21.79 2.94 12.84
CA ASP A 200 -21.86 3.93 13.91
C ASP A 200 -21.91 5.36 13.34
N LYS A 201 -22.83 6.18 13.87
CA LYS A 201 -23.05 7.56 13.43
C LYS A 201 -21.86 8.48 13.69
N ARG A 202 -20.95 8.12 14.62
CA ARG A 202 -19.73 8.86 14.94
C ARG A 202 -18.66 8.67 13.85
N ILE A 203 -18.73 7.58 13.08
CA ILE A 203 -17.82 7.31 11.96
C ILE A 203 -18.34 7.99 10.69
N SER A 204 -17.52 8.82 10.07
CA SER A 204 -17.88 9.59 8.88
C SER A 204 -17.43 8.96 7.56
N GLY A 205 -16.42 8.10 7.60
CA GLY A 205 -15.91 7.39 6.44
C GLY A 205 -15.02 6.22 6.83
N VAL A 206 -14.62 5.43 5.86
CA VAL A 206 -13.73 4.30 6.04
C VAL A 206 -12.71 4.22 4.90
N THR A 207 -11.45 3.96 5.23
CA THR A 207 -10.44 3.56 4.25
C THR A 207 -9.95 2.16 4.53
N LEU A 208 -9.67 1.41 3.48
CA LEU A 208 -9.06 0.09 3.60
C LEU A 208 -7.95 -0.05 2.56
N THR A 209 -6.78 -0.46 3.02
CA THR A 209 -5.75 -1.06 2.17
C THR A 209 -5.67 -2.55 2.50
N GLY A 210 -5.80 -3.43 1.49
CA GLY A 210 -5.80 -4.87 1.75
C GLY A 210 -6.20 -5.73 0.55
N SER A 211 -6.73 -6.92 0.80
CA SER A 211 -7.20 -7.83 -0.25
C SER A 211 -8.53 -7.39 -0.86
N ALA A 212 -8.80 -7.79 -2.11
CA ALA A 212 -10.07 -7.52 -2.78
C ALA A 212 -11.29 -8.07 -2.00
N ILE A 213 -11.15 -9.22 -1.34
CA ILE A 213 -12.20 -9.81 -0.50
C ILE A 213 -12.54 -8.88 0.68
N ALA A 214 -11.52 -8.40 1.40
CA ALA A 214 -11.71 -7.48 2.52
C ALA A 214 -12.28 -6.13 2.04
N GLY A 215 -11.80 -5.64 0.88
CA GLY A 215 -12.29 -4.41 0.25
C GLY A 215 -13.77 -4.48 -0.11
N SER A 216 -14.19 -5.57 -0.76
CA SER A 216 -15.60 -5.81 -1.11
C SER A 216 -16.51 -5.86 0.12
N PHE A 217 -16.07 -6.52 1.19
CA PHE A 217 -16.80 -6.57 2.45
C PHE A 217 -16.97 -5.17 3.06
N VAL A 218 -15.89 -4.40 3.18
CA VAL A 218 -15.90 -3.03 3.75
C VAL A 218 -16.73 -2.08 2.87
N ALA A 219 -16.56 -2.13 1.54
CA ALA A 219 -17.35 -1.32 0.61
C ALA A 219 -18.84 -1.60 0.67
N SER A 220 -19.22 -2.88 0.78
CA SER A 220 -20.63 -3.28 0.95
C SER A 220 -21.23 -2.68 2.20
N LEU A 221 -20.53 -2.74 3.34
CA LEU A 221 -20.98 -2.11 4.57
C LEU A 221 -21.03 -0.58 4.46
N ALA A 222 -19.97 0.04 3.94
CA ALA A 222 -19.91 1.48 3.75
C ALA A 222 -21.08 1.97 2.88
N GLY A 223 -21.32 1.32 1.75
CA GLY A 223 -22.44 1.63 0.86
C GLY A 223 -23.81 1.48 1.51
N LYS A 224 -24.02 0.39 2.27
CA LYS A 224 -25.26 0.15 3.04
C LYS A 224 -25.58 1.29 4.01
N TYR A 225 -24.55 1.88 4.64
CA TYR A 225 -24.71 2.94 5.64
C TYR A 225 -24.34 4.34 5.12
N LEU A 226 -24.20 4.49 3.78
CA LEU A 226 -23.90 5.76 3.09
C LEU A 226 -22.62 6.44 3.62
N LYS A 227 -21.61 5.65 3.99
CA LYS A 227 -20.29 6.14 4.40
C LYS A 227 -19.37 6.26 3.17
N LYS A 228 -18.65 7.37 3.07
CA LYS A 228 -17.59 7.51 2.06
C LYS A 228 -16.52 6.46 2.32
N SER A 229 -16.02 5.83 1.24
CA SER A 229 -14.94 4.85 1.34
C SER A 229 -13.88 5.08 0.27
N VAL A 230 -12.61 4.79 0.63
CA VAL A 230 -11.46 4.72 -0.26
C VAL A 230 -10.85 3.33 -0.11
N LEU A 231 -10.61 2.65 -1.21
CA LEU A 231 -10.11 1.28 -1.23
C LEU A 231 -8.85 1.20 -2.07
N GLU A 232 -7.77 0.73 -1.44
CA GLU A 232 -6.49 0.41 -2.06
C GLU A 232 -6.27 -1.09 -1.94
N LEU A 233 -6.45 -1.84 -3.03
CA LEU A 233 -6.51 -3.29 -3.00
C LEU A 233 -5.33 -3.93 -3.73
N GLY A 234 -5.43 -5.22 -4.02
CA GLY A 234 -4.40 -5.96 -4.72
C GLY A 234 -4.15 -5.47 -6.15
N GLY A 235 -3.08 -5.95 -6.74
CA GLY A 235 -2.69 -5.65 -8.11
C GLY A 235 -1.95 -6.83 -8.75
N SER A 236 -2.07 -6.97 -10.06
CA SER A 236 -1.25 -7.86 -10.87
C SER A 236 -0.54 -7.04 -11.95
N ASP A 237 0.33 -6.13 -11.48
CA ASP A 237 0.98 -5.13 -12.31
C ASP A 237 1.77 -5.77 -13.46
N ALA A 238 1.52 -5.26 -14.67
CA ALA A 238 2.19 -5.69 -15.89
C ALA A 238 3.32 -4.72 -16.26
N TYR A 239 4.50 -5.27 -16.50
CA TYR A 239 5.64 -4.54 -17.06
C TYR A 239 5.86 -5.02 -18.49
N VAL A 240 5.67 -4.14 -19.47
CA VAL A 240 5.82 -4.42 -20.90
C VAL A 240 7.22 -4.02 -21.33
N ILE A 241 7.97 -4.99 -21.87
CA ILE A 241 9.35 -4.80 -22.35
C ILE A 241 9.34 -4.93 -23.86
N LEU A 242 9.42 -3.78 -24.55
CA LEU A 242 9.44 -3.75 -26.02
C LEU A 242 10.81 -4.15 -26.56
N LYS A 243 10.86 -4.58 -27.83
CA LYS A 243 12.07 -5.07 -28.48
C LYS A 243 13.25 -4.10 -28.49
N ASP A 244 12.96 -2.80 -28.41
CA ASP A 244 13.97 -1.73 -28.37
C ASP A 244 14.35 -1.31 -26.96
N ALA A 245 13.86 -2.00 -25.92
CA ALA A 245 14.18 -1.67 -24.53
C ALA A 245 15.68 -1.85 -24.24
N ASP A 246 16.24 -0.94 -23.46
CA ASP A 246 17.58 -1.15 -22.89
C ASP A 246 17.48 -2.13 -21.72
N LEU A 247 17.88 -3.39 -21.94
CA LEU A 247 17.81 -4.46 -20.94
C LEU A 247 18.72 -4.19 -19.73
N ASN A 248 19.81 -3.46 -19.89
CA ASN A 248 20.67 -3.07 -18.75
C ASN A 248 19.97 -2.10 -17.79
N LEU A 249 19.03 -1.32 -18.29
CA LEU A 249 18.17 -0.45 -17.48
C LEU A 249 16.91 -1.19 -17.01
N ALA A 250 16.26 -1.94 -17.89
CA ALA A 250 14.95 -2.56 -17.63
C ALA A 250 15.04 -3.68 -16.58
N VAL A 251 16.02 -4.60 -16.72
CA VAL A 251 16.10 -5.79 -15.86
C VAL A 251 16.32 -5.45 -14.38
N PRO A 252 17.27 -4.56 -13.99
CA PRO A 252 17.41 -4.18 -12.58
C PRO A 252 16.14 -3.53 -12.01
N GLN A 253 15.42 -2.73 -12.80
CA GLN A 253 14.15 -2.11 -12.40
C GLN A 253 13.05 -3.16 -12.18
N CYS A 254 12.95 -4.12 -13.10
CA CYS A 254 11.99 -5.21 -13.03
C CYS A 254 12.23 -6.10 -11.80
N VAL A 255 13.48 -6.50 -11.56
CA VAL A 255 13.85 -7.34 -10.41
C VAL A 255 13.66 -6.59 -9.10
N THR A 256 14.10 -5.33 -9.01
CA THR A 256 13.89 -4.49 -7.82
C THR A 256 12.40 -4.36 -7.49
N SER A 257 11.56 -4.09 -8.48
CA SER A 257 10.11 -4.02 -8.29
C SER A 257 9.53 -5.33 -7.73
N ARG A 258 10.00 -6.48 -8.27
CA ARG A 258 9.48 -7.78 -7.84
C ARG A 258 9.97 -8.20 -6.47
N MET A 259 11.26 -7.94 -6.14
CA MET A 259 11.91 -8.48 -4.95
C MET A 259 11.81 -7.57 -3.72
N ASN A 260 11.48 -6.27 -3.90
CA ASN A 260 11.29 -5.36 -2.78
C ASN A 260 10.25 -5.91 -1.78
N ASN A 261 10.57 -5.86 -0.48
CA ASN A 261 9.75 -6.41 0.60
C ASN A 261 9.39 -7.89 0.39
N THR A 262 10.31 -8.68 -0.16
CA THR A 262 10.12 -10.09 -0.50
C THR A 262 8.90 -10.30 -1.46
N GLY A 263 8.68 -9.34 -2.36
CA GLY A 263 7.56 -9.34 -3.28
C GLY A 263 6.19 -9.05 -2.66
N GLN A 264 6.14 -8.75 -1.38
CA GLN A 264 4.91 -8.48 -0.63
C GLN A 264 4.46 -7.02 -0.79
N THR A 265 4.31 -6.59 -2.04
CA THR A 265 3.98 -5.21 -2.44
C THR A 265 2.86 -5.23 -3.46
N CYS A 266 1.80 -4.45 -3.22
CA CYS A 266 0.65 -4.37 -4.13
C CYS A 266 1.05 -3.91 -5.55
N ILE A 267 1.95 -2.93 -5.64
CA ILE A 267 2.51 -2.39 -6.91
C ILE A 267 3.79 -3.11 -7.37
N ALA A 268 4.12 -4.28 -6.83
CA ALA A 268 5.22 -5.05 -7.38
C ALA A 268 4.87 -5.57 -8.78
N ALA A 269 5.82 -5.53 -9.71
CA ALA A 269 5.66 -6.17 -11.00
C ALA A 269 5.42 -7.68 -10.82
N LYS A 270 4.30 -8.20 -11.29
CA LYS A 270 3.96 -9.62 -11.20
C LYS A 270 4.08 -10.31 -12.55
N ARG A 271 3.72 -9.59 -13.64
CA ARG A 271 3.73 -10.09 -15.01
C ARG A 271 4.71 -9.26 -15.84
N PHE A 272 5.74 -9.92 -16.36
CA PHE A 272 6.71 -9.34 -17.29
C PHE A 272 6.35 -9.80 -18.69
N ILE A 273 5.85 -8.88 -19.50
CA ILE A 273 5.35 -9.12 -20.86
C ILE A 273 6.46 -8.67 -21.81
N VAL A 274 7.20 -9.62 -22.38
CA VAL A 274 8.48 -9.41 -23.06
C VAL A 274 8.35 -9.73 -24.54
N ASP A 275 8.87 -8.88 -25.43
CA ASP A 275 8.95 -9.14 -26.86
C ASP A 275 9.71 -10.46 -27.10
N GLU A 276 9.17 -11.37 -27.93
CA GLU A 276 9.74 -12.70 -28.14
C GLU A 276 11.19 -12.66 -28.66
N THR A 277 11.55 -11.62 -29.40
CA THR A 277 12.88 -11.51 -30.03
C THR A 277 14.01 -11.22 -29.02
N ILE A 278 13.65 -10.73 -27.82
CA ILE A 278 14.61 -10.42 -26.73
C ILE A 278 14.34 -11.25 -25.47
N ALA A 279 13.37 -12.17 -25.51
CA ALA A 279 12.89 -12.86 -24.33
C ALA A 279 13.97 -13.74 -23.68
N ASP A 280 14.73 -14.50 -24.47
CA ASP A 280 15.79 -15.38 -23.95
C ASP A 280 16.87 -14.56 -23.20
N GLU A 281 17.33 -13.46 -23.79
CA GLU A 281 18.29 -12.56 -23.16
C GLU A 281 17.72 -11.90 -21.89
N PHE A 282 16.47 -11.45 -21.95
CA PHE A 282 15.79 -10.89 -20.77
C PHE A 282 15.70 -11.91 -19.63
N ILE A 283 15.31 -13.16 -19.92
CA ILE A 283 15.18 -14.24 -18.93
C ILE A 283 16.53 -14.52 -18.27
N GLU A 284 17.59 -14.66 -19.05
CA GLU A 284 18.96 -14.92 -18.55
C GLU A 284 19.40 -13.79 -17.59
N LEU A 285 19.32 -12.54 -18.06
CA LEU A 285 19.67 -11.37 -17.24
C LEU A 285 18.78 -11.24 -15.99
N TYR A 286 17.48 -11.52 -16.11
CA TYR A 286 16.53 -11.46 -14.98
C TYR A 286 16.88 -12.51 -13.91
N ILE A 287 17.23 -13.73 -14.32
CA ILE A 287 17.65 -14.79 -13.40
C ILE A 287 18.93 -14.39 -12.68
N ASP A 288 19.93 -13.89 -13.42
CA ASP A 288 21.20 -13.51 -12.82
C ASP A 288 21.07 -12.32 -11.84
N GLU A 289 20.24 -11.33 -12.15
CA GLU A 289 19.94 -10.22 -11.25
C GLU A 289 19.16 -10.72 -10.02
N SER A 290 18.21 -11.64 -10.20
CA SER A 290 17.40 -12.22 -9.10
C SER A 290 18.24 -13.02 -8.11
N LYS A 291 19.31 -13.69 -8.54
CA LYS A 291 20.24 -14.43 -7.66
C LYS A 291 20.98 -13.55 -6.66
N LYS A 292 21.03 -12.22 -6.87
CA LYS A 292 21.60 -11.26 -5.91
C LYS A 292 20.71 -11.04 -4.68
N TYR A 293 19.44 -11.48 -4.73
CA TYR A 293 18.49 -11.39 -3.63
C TYR A 293 18.51 -12.69 -2.82
N ILE A 294 19.26 -12.66 -1.71
CA ILE A 294 19.46 -13.83 -0.86
C ILE A 294 18.64 -13.66 0.41
N PRO A 295 17.64 -14.55 0.67
CA PRO A 295 16.85 -14.48 1.88
C PRO A 295 17.68 -14.67 3.15
N GLY A 296 17.62 -13.71 4.07
CA GLY A 296 18.42 -13.70 5.29
C GLY A 296 17.71 -13.06 6.49
N ASP A 297 18.42 -12.94 7.60
CA ASP A 297 17.94 -12.27 8.81
C ASP A 297 17.63 -10.81 8.51
N PRO A 298 16.37 -10.34 8.67
CA PRO A 298 15.97 -8.97 8.36
C PRO A 298 16.66 -7.92 9.24
N LEU A 299 17.23 -8.30 10.39
CA LEU A 299 18.00 -7.43 11.26
C LEU A 299 19.43 -7.18 10.78
N ASN A 300 19.92 -7.98 9.84
CA ASN A 300 21.23 -7.79 9.24
C ASN A 300 21.17 -6.71 8.14
N GLU A 301 21.96 -5.65 8.29
CA GLU A 301 21.98 -4.49 7.37
C GLU A 301 22.39 -4.85 5.92
N TYR A 302 23.08 -5.97 5.72
CA TYR A 302 23.52 -6.43 4.39
C TYR A 302 22.49 -7.33 3.69
N VAL A 303 21.39 -7.67 4.36
CA VAL A 303 20.33 -8.50 3.80
C VAL A 303 19.36 -7.63 3.03
N ASN A 304 19.13 -7.98 1.78
CA ASN A 304 18.20 -7.29 0.88
C ASN A 304 16.84 -7.97 0.74
N MET A 305 16.68 -9.18 1.27
CA MET A 305 15.44 -9.96 1.23
C MET A 305 15.20 -10.68 2.56
N GLY A 306 14.06 -10.44 3.19
CA GLY A 306 13.64 -11.07 4.44
C GLY A 306 12.75 -12.31 4.21
N PRO A 307 12.15 -12.86 5.27
CA PRO A 307 11.13 -13.89 5.16
C PRO A 307 9.80 -13.32 4.63
N MET A 308 8.87 -14.20 4.27
CA MET A 308 7.45 -13.88 4.17
C MET A 308 6.90 -13.54 5.56
N ALA A 309 5.95 -12.63 5.65
CA ALA A 309 5.48 -12.12 6.94
C ALA A 309 4.73 -13.16 7.80
N ARG A 310 4.17 -14.20 7.21
CA ARG A 310 3.43 -15.27 7.89
C ARG A 310 3.56 -16.60 7.15
N ARG A 311 3.40 -17.69 7.87
CA ARG A 311 3.44 -19.05 7.34
C ARG A 311 2.36 -19.30 6.28
N ASP A 312 1.14 -18.85 6.51
CA ASP A 312 0.03 -19.03 5.57
C ASP A 312 0.29 -18.34 4.23
N LEU A 313 0.95 -17.18 4.24
CA LEU A 313 1.33 -16.46 3.02
C LEU A 313 2.44 -17.21 2.25
N GLN A 314 3.44 -17.74 2.96
CA GLN A 314 4.49 -18.57 2.36
C GLN A 314 3.89 -19.80 1.65
N LEU A 315 2.99 -20.51 2.35
CA LEU A 315 2.33 -21.70 1.82
C LEU A 315 1.41 -21.37 0.64
N ASN A 316 0.71 -20.24 0.71
CA ASN A 316 -0.15 -19.79 -0.40
C ASN A 316 0.67 -19.54 -1.67
N VAL A 317 1.76 -18.76 -1.56
CA VAL A 317 2.66 -18.50 -2.70
C VAL A 317 3.25 -19.79 -3.26
N HIS A 318 3.69 -20.70 -2.39
CA HIS A 318 4.23 -21.98 -2.81
C HIS A 318 3.19 -22.83 -3.55
N ASN A 319 1.96 -22.89 -3.06
CA ASN A 319 0.87 -23.59 -3.72
C ASN A 319 0.54 -22.99 -5.10
N GLN A 320 0.52 -21.65 -5.19
CA GLN A 320 0.32 -20.97 -6.48
C GLN A 320 1.42 -21.34 -7.48
N VAL A 321 2.69 -21.41 -7.06
CA VAL A 321 3.81 -21.85 -7.93
C VAL A 321 3.63 -23.31 -8.36
N LEU A 322 3.32 -24.22 -7.43
CA LEU A 322 3.12 -25.64 -7.76
C LEU A 322 1.96 -25.86 -8.74
N LEU A 323 0.84 -25.17 -8.54
CA LEU A 323 -0.32 -25.26 -9.43
C LEU A 323 0.04 -24.74 -10.83
N SER A 324 0.76 -23.63 -10.92
CA SER A 324 1.17 -23.06 -12.20
C SER A 324 2.12 -23.97 -12.98
N ILE A 325 3.04 -24.64 -12.28
CA ILE A 325 3.90 -25.66 -12.91
C ILE A 325 3.04 -26.83 -13.44
N LYS A 326 2.04 -27.25 -12.67
CA LYS A 326 1.09 -28.30 -13.13
C LYS A 326 0.26 -27.85 -14.34
N GLU A 327 -0.05 -26.56 -14.46
CA GLU A 327 -0.73 -25.96 -15.62
C GLU A 327 0.18 -25.78 -16.84
N GLY A 328 1.49 -26.04 -16.71
CA GLY A 328 2.46 -26.04 -17.81
C GLY A 328 3.48 -24.92 -17.75
N ALA A 329 3.51 -24.11 -16.70
CA ALA A 329 4.58 -23.14 -16.48
C ALA A 329 5.91 -23.87 -16.28
N LYS A 330 7.00 -23.30 -16.82
CA LYS A 330 8.36 -23.81 -16.64
C LYS A 330 9.02 -23.06 -15.48
N LEU A 331 9.55 -23.79 -14.52
CA LEU A 331 10.34 -23.25 -13.42
C LEU A 331 11.78 -23.02 -13.86
N GLU A 332 12.22 -21.77 -13.88
CA GLU A 332 13.58 -21.39 -14.25
C GLU A 332 14.50 -21.15 -13.05
N LEU A 333 13.92 -20.68 -11.92
CA LEU A 333 14.66 -20.37 -10.69
C LEU A 333 13.75 -20.58 -9.47
N GLY A 334 14.30 -21.04 -8.36
CA GLY A 334 13.64 -21.08 -7.04
C GLY A 334 12.52 -22.10 -6.92
N GLY A 335 11.34 -21.69 -6.45
CA GLY A 335 10.11 -22.51 -6.42
C GLY A 335 10.02 -23.52 -5.27
N GLN A 336 10.99 -23.56 -4.34
CA GLN A 336 11.00 -24.49 -3.21
C GLN A 336 11.11 -23.77 -1.88
N ILE A 337 10.35 -24.22 -0.89
CA ILE A 337 10.52 -23.74 0.48
C ILE A 337 11.85 -24.31 1.01
N PRO A 338 12.79 -23.44 1.49
CA PRO A 338 14.08 -23.90 1.98
C PRO A 338 13.96 -24.68 3.29
N GLU A 339 14.79 -25.70 3.46
CA GLU A 339 14.89 -26.50 4.71
C GLU A 339 15.60 -25.72 5.81
N ARG A 340 14.94 -24.68 6.32
CA ARG A 340 15.43 -23.86 7.45
C ARG A 340 14.27 -23.29 8.24
N LYS A 341 14.54 -22.90 9.49
CA LYS A 341 13.56 -22.19 10.34
C LYS A 341 13.24 -20.82 9.74
N GLY A 342 11.99 -20.38 9.88
CA GLY A 342 11.46 -19.11 9.35
C GLY A 342 10.68 -19.27 8.06
N PHE A 343 9.89 -18.27 7.73
CA PHE A 343 8.96 -18.28 6.57
C PHE A 343 9.64 -17.80 5.29
N PHE A 344 10.87 -18.24 5.04
CA PHE A 344 11.65 -17.82 3.87
C PHE A 344 11.14 -18.44 2.57
N TYR A 345 11.18 -17.65 1.51
CA TYR A 345 10.89 -18.10 0.15
C TYR A 345 11.89 -17.47 -0.82
N PRO A 346 12.52 -18.24 -1.73
CA PRO A 346 13.55 -17.72 -2.62
C PRO A 346 12.95 -16.92 -3.78
N PRO A 347 13.74 -16.06 -4.44
CA PRO A 347 13.40 -15.54 -5.74
C PRO A 347 13.01 -16.69 -6.68
N THR A 348 11.86 -16.55 -7.31
CA THR A 348 11.30 -17.60 -8.19
C THR A 348 10.93 -16.99 -9.53
N VAL A 349 11.30 -17.69 -10.61
CA VAL A 349 11.02 -17.26 -11.99
C VAL A 349 10.28 -18.37 -12.72
N LEU A 350 9.13 -18.00 -13.28
CA LEU A 350 8.28 -18.88 -14.10
C LEU A 350 8.20 -18.31 -15.52
N THR A 351 8.32 -19.20 -16.51
CA THR A 351 8.14 -18.90 -17.93
C THR A 351 7.07 -19.81 -18.54
N ASN A 352 6.82 -19.70 -19.83
CA ASN A 352 5.78 -20.47 -20.54
C ASN A 352 4.40 -20.31 -19.89
N ILE A 353 4.05 -19.09 -19.53
CA ILE A 353 2.79 -18.75 -18.85
C ILE A 353 1.68 -18.57 -19.87
N LYS A 354 0.57 -19.28 -19.67
CA LYS A 354 -0.65 -19.13 -20.47
C LYS A 354 -1.57 -18.09 -19.84
N SER A 355 -2.36 -17.39 -20.67
CA SER A 355 -3.29 -16.36 -20.21
C SER A 355 -4.45 -16.87 -19.33
N ASP A 356 -4.74 -18.17 -19.38
CA ASP A 356 -5.73 -18.84 -18.53
C ASP A 356 -5.13 -19.45 -17.24
N SER A 357 -3.81 -19.36 -17.06
CA SER A 357 -3.14 -19.91 -15.88
C SER A 357 -3.35 -19.09 -14.62
N LEU A 358 -3.18 -19.74 -13.46
CA LEU A 358 -3.36 -19.12 -12.15
C LEU A 358 -2.44 -17.91 -11.94
N VAL A 359 -1.14 -18.04 -12.23
CA VAL A 359 -0.16 -16.94 -12.03
C VAL A 359 -0.37 -15.74 -12.95
N PHE A 360 -1.13 -15.91 -14.05
CA PHE A 360 -1.51 -14.80 -14.90
C PHE A 360 -2.67 -14.01 -14.32
N ASN A 361 -3.66 -14.70 -13.73
CA ASN A 361 -4.94 -14.13 -13.31
C ASN A 361 -5.00 -13.72 -11.84
N GLU A 362 -4.27 -14.40 -10.95
CA GLU A 362 -4.25 -14.09 -9.52
C GLU A 362 -3.11 -13.14 -9.13
N GLU A 363 -3.28 -12.47 -8.00
CA GLU A 363 -2.18 -11.72 -7.38
C GLU A 363 -1.22 -12.68 -6.66
N ILE A 364 0.03 -12.74 -7.12
CA ILE A 364 1.09 -13.48 -6.42
C ILE A 364 1.81 -12.53 -5.46
N PHE A 365 1.49 -12.64 -4.18
CA PHE A 365 2.00 -11.72 -3.16
C PHE A 365 3.26 -12.25 -2.48
N GLY A 366 4.32 -12.46 -3.28
CA GLY A 366 5.60 -13.03 -2.89
C GLY A 366 6.64 -12.92 -4.01
N PRO A 367 7.87 -13.39 -3.85
CA PRO A 367 9.01 -13.14 -4.72
C PRO A 367 8.98 -14.03 -6.00
N VAL A 368 7.88 -14.02 -6.70
CA VAL A 368 7.64 -14.84 -7.90
C VAL A 368 7.40 -13.95 -9.12
N ALA A 369 8.19 -14.10 -10.15
CA ALA A 369 8.08 -13.42 -11.43
C ALA A 369 7.46 -14.35 -12.48
N SER A 370 6.45 -13.86 -13.19
CA SER A 370 5.84 -14.55 -14.34
C SER A 370 6.26 -13.84 -15.63
N ILE A 371 7.06 -14.51 -16.46
CA ILE A 371 7.53 -13.96 -17.75
C ILE A 371 6.70 -14.56 -18.88
N ILE A 372 6.09 -13.65 -19.66
CA ILE A 372 5.15 -13.95 -20.74
C ILE A 372 5.71 -13.33 -22.03
N THR A 373 5.71 -14.03 -23.13
CA THR A 373 6.16 -13.49 -24.42
C THR A 373 5.01 -12.99 -25.27
N PHE A 374 5.29 -12.02 -26.13
CA PHE A 374 4.36 -11.52 -27.14
C PHE A 374 5.06 -11.30 -28.48
N ASN A 375 4.28 -11.31 -29.58
CA ASN A 375 4.79 -11.20 -30.95
C ASN A 375 4.61 -9.79 -31.55
N ASN A 376 3.70 -8.99 -31.00
CA ASN A 376 3.44 -7.64 -31.50
C ASN A 376 2.87 -6.73 -30.39
N GLU A 377 3.01 -5.41 -30.56
CA GLU A 377 2.62 -4.40 -29.57
C GLU A 377 1.15 -4.47 -29.15
N ASN A 378 0.23 -4.77 -30.07
CA ASN A 378 -1.18 -4.89 -29.73
C ASN A 378 -1.45 -6.08 -28.80
N GLU A 379 -0.78 -7.20 -29.01
CA GLU A 379 -0.84 -8.36 -28.13
C GLU A 379 -0.26 -8.02 -26.74
N ALA A 380 0.88 -7.30 -26.69
CA ALA A 380 1.46 -6.87 -25.44
C ALA A 380 0.49 -6.04 -24.60
N ILE A 381 -0.19 -5.06 -25.22
CA ILE A 381 -1.18 -4.21 -24.57
C ILE A 381 -2.42 -5.02 -24.12
N GLN A 382 -2.88 -5.96 -24.95
CA GLN A 382 -3.98 -6.85 -24.59
C GLN A 382 -3.62 -7.71 -23.38
N LEU A 383 -2.44 -8.34 -23.38
CA LEU A 383 -1.94 -9.13 -22.25
C LEU A 383 -1.79 -8.27 -20.98
N ALA A 384 -1.30 -7.03 -21.09
CA ALA A 384 -1.16 -6.14 -19.97
C ALA A 384 -2.51 -5.82 -19.31
N ASN A 385 -3.54 -5.57 -20.13
CA ASN A 385 -4.88 -5.15 -19.69
C ASN A 385 -5.82 -6.32 -19.37
N SER A 386 -5.52 -7.57 -19.79
CA SER A 386 -6.36 -8.75 -19.54
C SER A 386 -6.20 -9.26 -18.10
N THR A 387 -6.62 -8.45 -17.15
CA THR A 387 -6.65 -8.73 -15.72
C THR A 387 -7.79 -7.96 -15.09
N ASP A 388 -8.33 -8.49 -14.00
CA ASP A 388 -9.33 -7.80 -13.18
C ASP A 388 -8.72 -6.67 -12.34
N PHE A 389 -7.39 -6.56 -12.29
CA PHE A 389 -6.67 -5.54 -11.55
C PHE A 389 -6.29 -4.34 -12.44
N GLY A 390 -5.95 -3.22 -11.79
CA GLY A 390 -5.50 -2.01 -12.48
C GLY A 390 -4.85 -1.03 -11.51
N LEU A 391 -3.83 -1.48 -10.75
CA LEU A 391 -3.14 -0.63 -9.78
C LEU A 391 -1.96 0.09 -10.42
N GLY A 392 -0.99 -0.63 -10.95
CA GLY A 392 0.18 -0.10 -11.61
C GLY A 392 0.52 -0.84 -12.91
N ALA A 393 1.29 -0.19 -13.77
CA ALA A 393 1.87 -0.76 -14.98
C ALA A 393 3.15 0.00 -15.35
N ALA A 394 4.06 -0.65 -16.07
CA ALA A 394 5.22 0.01 -16.64
C ALA A 394 5.48 -0.43 -18.08
N ILE A 395 6.16 0.43 -18.84
CA ILE A 395 6.63 0.13 -20.19
C ILE A 395 8.09 0.51 -20.32
N PHE A 396 8.88 -0.36 -20.95
CA PHE A 396 10.30 -0.16 -21.23
C PHE A 396 10.53 -0.11 -22.74
N THR A 397 11.11 0.99 -23.20
CA THR A 397 11.40 1.28 -24.62
C THR A 397 12.38 2.43 -24.72
N GLN A 398 13.18 2.48 -25.79
CA GLN A 398 14.03 3.64 -26.09
C GLN A 398 13.24 4.77 -26.77
N ASP A 399 12.07 4.45 -27.35
CA ASP A 399 11.16 5.45 -27.93
C ASP A 399 10.28 6.04 -26.83
N ILE A 400 10.73 7.13 -26.22
CA ILE A 400 10.05 7.78 -25.09
C ILE A 400 8.68 8.34 -25.48
N GLU A 401 8.52 8.85 -26.70
CA GLU A 401 7.23 9.40 -27.16
C GLU A 401 6.19 8.28 -27.27
N LYS A 402 6.58 7.17 -27.87
CA LYS A 402 5.76 5.96 -27.95
C LYS A 402 5.44 5.39 -26.55
N GLY A 403 6.45 5.29 -25.68
CA GLY A 403 6.29 4.83 -24.31
C GLY A 403 5.28 5.70 -23.54
N ASN A 404 5.39 7.02 -23.65
CA ASN A 404 4.45 7.96 -23.04
C ASN A 404 3.03 7.82 -23.61
N LEU A 405 2.87 7.66 -24.91
CA LEU A 405 1.57 7.45 -25.55
C LEU A 405 0.90 6.16 -25.04
N ILE A 406 1.65 5.06 -25.00
CA ILE A 406 1.14 3.78 -24.51
C ILE A 406 0.77 3.88 -23.02
N ALA A 407 1.63 4.45 -22.19
CA ALA A 407 1.38 4.62 -20.76
C ALA A 407 0.13 5.47 -20.49
N LYS A 408 -0.08 6.53 -21.26
CA LYS A 408 -1.19 7.48 -21.10
C LYS A 408 -2.52 6.94 -21.64
N GLU A 409 -2.51 6.27 -22.81
CA GLU A 409 -3.74 6.02 -23.58
C GLU A 409 -4.09 4.54 -23.70
N LYS A 410 -3.15 3.63 -23.46
CA LYS A 410 -3.33 2.20 -23.73
C LYS A 410 -3.33 1.30 -22.50
N LEU A 411 -2.53 1.62 -21.46
CA LEU A 411 -2.44 0.82 -20.25
C LEU A 411 -3.57 1.19 -19.29
N GLU A 412 -4.29 0.18 -18.81
CA GLU A 412 -5.45 0.34 -17.92
C GLU A 412 -5.02 0.15 -16.45
N ALA A 413 -4.30 1.13 -15.91
CA ALA A 413 -3.87 1.16 -14.52
C ALA A 413 -3.95 2.58 -13.92
N GLY A 414 -4.00 2.66 -12.60
CA GLY A 414 -4.03 3.95 -11.89
C GLY A 414 -2.71 4.68 -11.91
N SER A 415 -1.58 3.96 -12.09
CA SER A 415 -0.24 4.53 -12.18
C SER A 415 0.54 3.83 -13.30
N CYS A 416 0.98 4.58 -14.31
CA CYS A 416 1.75 4.05 -15.45
C CYS A 416 3.10 4.74 -15.53
N PHE A 417 4.18 3.96 -15.66
CA PHE A 417 5.56 4.42 -15.66
C PHE A 417 6.28 4.06 -16.97
N VAL A 418 7.20 4.89 -17.40
CA VAL A 418 8.04 4.66 -18.59
C VAL A 418 9.48 4.54 -18.15
N ASN A 419 10.14 3.43 -18.46
CA ASN A 419 11.53 3.13 -18.11
C ASN A 419 11.86 3.22 -16.62
N GLU A 420 10.86 3.05 -15.76
CA GLU A 420 11.03 3.03 -14.32
C GLU A 420 10.01 2.07 -13.68
N PHE A 421 10.32 1.52 -12.50
CA PHE A 421 9.35 0.71 -11.76
C PHE A 421 8.32 1.58 -11.03
N VAL A 422 7.11 1.05 -10.86
CA VAL A 422 5.99 1.72 -10.20
C VAL A 422 6.32 2.01 -8.74
N LYS A 423 6.16 3.26 -8.32
CA LYS A 423 6.36 3.73 -6.95
C LYS A 423 5.38 4.85 -6.62
N SER A 424 5.01 4.98 -5.34
CA SER A 424 4.18 6.09 -4.87
C SER A 424 5.02 7.30 -4.47
N ASP A 425 4.55 8.50 -4.83
CA ASP A 425 5.17 9.79 -4.51
C ASP A 425 4.10 10.69 -3.87
N PRO A 426 4.38 11.40 -2.75
CA PRO A 426 3.39 12.28 -2.11
C PRO A 426 2.78 13.34 -3.01
N ARG A 427 3.47 13.74 -4.06
CA ARG A 427 3.05 14.77 -5.03
C ARG A 427 2.07 14.27 -6.08
N LEU A 428 2.02 12.96 -6.30
CA LEU A 428 1.22 12.32 -7.35
C LEU A 428 0.06 11.52 -6.75
N PRO A 429 -1.12 11.49 -7.39
CA PRO A 429 -2.21 10.68 -6.90
C PRO A 429 -1.85 9.19 -7.00
N PHE A 430 -2.24 8.44 -5.98
CA PHE A 430 -2.03 7.00 -5.91
C PHE A 430 -3.37 6.29 -5.75
N GLY A 431 -3.59 5.21 -6.48
CA GLY A 431 -4.77 4.36 -6.40
C GLY A 431 -5.07 3.62 -7.69
N GLY A 432 -5.88 2.59 -7.58
CA GLY A 432 -6.23 1.68 -8.66
C GLY A 432 -7.55 1.98 -9.36
N ILE A 433 -7.83 1.16 -10.37
CA ILE A 433 -9.11 0.98 -11.05
C ILE A 433 -9.48 -0.51 -11.04
N LYS A 434 -10.62 -0.89 -11.57
CA LYS A 434 -11.11 -2.27 -11.59
C LYS A 434 -11.13 -2.86 -10.16
N SER A 435 -10.72 -4.12 -9.99
CA SER A 435 -10.65 -4.79 -8.68
C SER A 435 -9.51 -4.30 -7.77
N SER A 436 -8.65 -3.38 -8.23
CA SER A 436 -7.65 -2.73 -7.39
C SER A 436 -8.20 -1.61 -6.52
N GLY A 437 -9.50 -1.29 -6.62
CA GLY A 437 -10.18 -0.37 -5.74
C GLY A 437 -10.61 0.93 -6.39
N PHE A 438 -10.95 1.90 -5.56
CA PHE A 438 -11.42 3.22 -5.98
C PHE A 438 -11.11 4.31 -4.94
N GLY A 439 -11.20 5.57 -5.35
CA GLY A 439 -10.68 6.71 -4.63
C GLY A 439 -9.20 6.93 -4.93
N ARG A 440 -8.60 7.93 -4.30
CA ARG A 440 -7.16 8.20 -4.45
C ARG A 440 -6.56 8.57 -3.11
N GLU A 441 -5.33 8.17 -2.93
CA GLU A 441 -4.48 8.66 -1.84
C GLU A 441 -3.38 9.55 -2.42
N LEU A 442 -2.69 10.28 -1.56
CA LEU A 442 -1.62 11.22 -1.92
C LEU A 442 -2.09 12.40 -2.79
N SER A 443 -1.19 13.37 -3.04
CA SER A 443 -1.41 14.62 -3.77
C SER A 443 -2.56 15.49 -3.23
N GLU A 444 -2.93 16.49 -4.00
CA GLU A 444 -4.12 17.33 -3.77
C GLU A 444 -5.43 16.52 -3.86
N LEU A 445 -5.45 15.44 -4.65
CA LEU A 445 -6.64 14.61 -4.79
C LEU A 445 -6.90 13.80 -3.50
N GLY A 446 -5.86 13.17 -2.95
CA GLY A 446 -5.99 12.32 -1.77
C GLY A 446 -6.41 13.09 -0.51
N ILE A 447 -5.91 14.31 -0.28
CA ILE A 447 -6.33 15.11 0.89
C ILE A 447 -7.81 15.51 0.82
N ARG A 448 -8.40 15.58 -0.38
CA ARG A 448 -9.81 15.91 -0.59
C ARG A 448 -10.76 14.72 -0.52
N GLU A 449 -10.24 13.51 -0.49
CA GLU A 449 -11.09 12.31 -0.48
C GLU A 449 -12.04 12.27 0.70
N PHE A 450 -11.59 12.63 1.90
CA PHE A 450 -12.43 12.68 3.08
C PHE A 450 -12.83 14.13 3.46
N ALA A 451 -12.98 14.99 2.45
CA ALA A 451 -13.52 16.33 2.60
C ALA A 451 -15.02 16.39 2.21
N ASN A 452 -15.77 17.22 2.93
CA ASN A 452 -17.03 17.75 2.45
C ASN A 452 -16.71 18.91 1.47
N ILE A 453 -16.92 18.66 0.20
CA ILE A 453 -16.78 19.68 -0.87
C ILE A 453 -18.04 20.52 -0.88
N LYS A 454 -17.98 21.69 -0.23
CA LYS A 454 -19.14 22.54 0.05
C LYS A 454 -19.22 23.73 -0.90
N THR A 455 -20.34 23.87 -1.57
CA THR A 455 -20.64 25.09 -2.33
C THR A 455 -21.16 26.18 -1.36
N VAL A 456 -20.58 27.38 -1.44
CA VAL A 456 -21.03 28.57 -0.71
C VAL A 456 -21.34 29.68 -1.71
N VAL A 457 -22.54 30.25 -1.61
CA VAL A 457 -23.03 31.33 -2.48
C VAL A 457 -23.54 32.47 -1.63
N VAL A 458 -23.03 33.66 -1.89
CA VAL A 458 -23.44 34.91 -1.25
C VAL A 458 -24.12 35.78 -2.31
N LYS A 459 -25.35 36.23 -2.01
CA LYS A 459 -26.14 37.11 -2.90
C LYS A 459 -25.73 38.56 -2.70
#